data_e6be2fc185d6bea5f53765d40ccd59ce
#
_entry.id   e6be2fc185d6bea5f53765d40ccd59ce
#
_cell.length_a   1.000
_cell.length_b   1.000
_cell.length_c   1.000
_cell.angle_alpha   90.00
_cell.angle_beta   90.00
_cell.angle_gamma   90.00
#
_symmetry.space_group_name_H-M   'P 1'
#
loop_
_entity.id
_entity.type
_entity.pdbx_description
1 polymer ?
#
loop_
_entity_poly.entity_id
_entity_poly.type
_entity_poly.pdbx_seq_one_letter_code
_entity_poly.pdbx_strand_id
1 'polypeptide(L)'
;MMDMKSDEFLWVEKYRPQKVQDAILPKHLEKTFLQFVESGEIPNLLLCGGAGVGKTPVAKALCEQMGYDWIILNGSSEGDIDTLRNKITNFASTVSFSGNGKVVIYDEADYLTAVTQPALRNFIEEFSKNCRFIFTCNYKNKIIPALHSRCSVIEFTIPKEESPALAGNF
;
A
#
# COMPACT_ATOMS: atom_id res chain seq x y z
N MET A 1 22.74 -0.42 23.93
CA MET A 1 23.23 -1.72 23.47
C MET A 1 22.15 -2.42 22.64
N MET A 2 22.49 -2.85 21.45
CA MET A 2 21.54 -3.58 20.63
C MET A 2 21.46 -5.04 21.07
N ASP A 3 20.28 -5.56 21.20
CA ASP A 3 20.08 -6.98 21.46
C ASP A 3 20.08 -7.78 20.17
N MET A 4 20.09 -9.09 20.28
CA MET A 4 20.10 -9.97 19.09
C MET A 4 18.84 -9.84 18.25
N LYS A 5 17.71 -9.53 18.87
CA LYS A 5 16.46 -9.34 18.14
C LYS A 5 16.51 -8.12 17.24
N SER A 6 17.13 -7.03 17.70
CA SER A 6 17.30 -5.84 16.89
C SER A 6 18.19 -6.11 15.69
N ASP A 7 19.26 -6.86 15.89
CA ASP A 7 20.17 -7.21 14.79
C ASP A 7 19.48 -8.11 13.76
N GLU A 8 18.70 -9.10 14.22
CA GLU A 8 17.93 -9.96 13.33
C GLU A 8 16.91 -9.18 12.54
N PHE A 9 16.20 -8.27 13.20
CA PHE A 9 15.21 -7.42 12.54
C PHE A 9 15.86 -6.56 11.45
N LEU A 10 16.97 -5.94 11.74
CA LEU A 10 17.69 -5.12 10.77
C LEU A 10 18.20 -5.94 9.60
N TRP A 11 18.65 -7.16 9.85
CA TRP A 11 19.12 -8.06 8.80
C TRP A 11 17.97 -8.45 7.85
N VAL A 12 16.79 -8.75 8.37
CA VAL A 12 15.61 -9.08 7.57
C VAL A 12 15.18 -7.88 6.72
N GLU A 13 15.14 -6.69 7.31
CA GLU A 13 14.77 -5.48 6.57
C GLU A 13 15.73 -5.19 5.41
N LYS A 14 17.00 -5.53 5.57
CA LYS A 14 18.01 -5.33 4.53
C LYS A 14 17.67 -6.06 3.23
N TYR A 15 16.95 -7.17 3.30
CA TYR A 15 16.60 -7.97 2.14
C TYR A 15 15.22 -7.67 1.57
N ARG A 16 14.48 -6.74 2.19
CA ARG A 16 13.20 -6.30 1.65
C ARG A 16 13.42 -5.25 0.57
N PRO A 17 12.60 -5.25 -0.49
CA PRO A 17 12.69 -4.18 -1.48
C PRO A 17 12.46 -2.82 -0.81
N GLN A 18 13.40 -1.89 -1.01
CA GLN A 18 13.31 -0.53 -0.49
C GLN A 18 13.14 0.49 -1.59
N LYS A 19 13.21 0.04 -2.82
CA LYS A 19 12.96 0.85 -4.01
C LYS A 19 12.06 0.06 -4.94
N VAL A 20 11.27 0.79 -5.70
CA VAL A 20 10.37 0.17 -6.68
C VAL A 20 11.16 -0.70 -7.66
N GLN A 21 12.35 -0.25 -8.06
CA GLN A 21 13.18 -0.99 -9.01
C GLN A 21 13.64 -2.34 -8.47
N ASP A 22 13.71 -2.49 -7.15
CA ASP A 22 14.13 -3.74 -6.51
C ASP A 22 13.00 -4.77 -6.45
N ALA A 23 11.76 -4.35 -6.68
CA ALA A 23 10.62 -5.25 -6.74
C ALA A 23 10.53 -5.89 -8.14
N ILE A 24 10.09 -7.15 -8.17
CA ILE A 24 9.90 -7.84 -9.44
C ILE A 24 8.52 -7.47 -9.99
N LEU A 25 8.49 -6.63 -11.02
CA LEU A 25 7.27 -6.11 -11.60
C LEU A 25 7.30 -6.18 -13.12
N PRO A 26 6.14 -6.37 -13.77
CA PRO A 26 6.04 -6.12 -15.20
C PRO A 26 6.45 -4.68 -15.53
N LYS A 27 7.04 -4.49 -16.70
CA LYS A 27 7.59 -3.20 -17.08
C LYS A 27 6.59 -2.05 -17.03
N HIS A 28 5.35 -2.31 -17.43
CA HIS A 28 4.34 -1.25 -17.41
C HIS A 28 3.97 -0.79 -16.00
N LEU A 29 4.01 -1.71 -15.03
CA LEU A 29 3.76 -1.36 -13.62
C LEU A 29 4.96 -0.61 -13.04
N GLU A 30 6.16 -1.08 -13.32
CA GLU A 30 7.36 -0.39 -12.87
C GLU A 30 7.36 1.06 -13.37
N LYS A 31 7.05 1.27 -14.63
CA LYS A 31 6.97 2.61 -15.22
C LYS A 31 5.95 3.48 -14.48
N THR A 32 4.77 2.92 -14.18
CA THR A 32 3.72 3.65 -13.47
C THR A 32 4.18 4.10 -12.10
N PHE A 33 4.80 3.22 -11.33
CA PHE A 33 5.27 3.56 -9.99
C PHE A 33 6.44 4.53 -10.03
N LEU A 34 7.33 4.40 -11.01
CA LEU A 34 8.43 5.36 -11.16
C LEU A 34 7.94 6.76 -11.52
N GLN A 35 6.82 6.88 -12.20
CA GLN A 35 6.20 8.18 -12.46
C GLN A 35 5.77 8.87 -11.16
N PHE A 36 5.26 8.12 -10.19
CA PHE A 36 4.95 8.68 -8.87
C PHE A 36 6.22 9.18 -8.19
N VAL A 37 7.29 8.40 -8.26
CA VAL A 37 8.58 8.81 -7.68
C VAL A 37 9.07 10.12 -8.31
N GLU A 38 8.99 10.23 -9.63
CA GLU A 38 9.43 11.43 -10.34
C GLU A 38 8.57 12.65 -10.00
N SER A 39 7.26 12.47 -9.85
CA SER A 39 6.35 13.56 -9.52
C SER A 39 6.49 14.06 -8.08
N GLY A 40 7.03 13.20 -7.19
CA GLY A 40 7.14 13.52 -5.78
C GLY A 40 5.85 13.36 -4.99
N GLU A 41 4.80 12.85 -5.60
CA GLU A 41 3.50 12.72 -4.97
C GLU A 41 2.94 11.30 -5.12
N ILE A 42 2.32 10.80 -4.06
CA ILE A 42 1.60 9.53 -4.07
C ILE A 42 0.10 9.87 -4.04
N PRO A 43 -0.65 9.51 -5.09
CA PRO A 43 -2.11 9.65 -5.04
C PRO A 43 -2.72 8.55 -4.19
N ASN A 44 -4.02 8.62 -3.91
CA ASN A 44 -4.72 7.49 -3.35
C ASN A 44 -4.74 6.36 -4.38
N LEU A 45 -4.33 5.16 -3.97
CA LEU A 45 -4.16 4.03 -4.89
C LEU A 45 -5.01 2.84 -4.45
N LEU A 46 -5.49 2.09 -5.43
CA LEU A 46 -6.12 0.78 -5.22
C LEU A 46 -5.34 -0.23 -6.06
N LEU A 47 -4.58 -1.08 -5.40
CA LEU A 47 -3.75 -2.10 -6.04
C LEU A 47 -4.50 -3.43 -6.05
N CYS A 48 -4.81 -3.91 -7.23
CA CYS A 48 -5.63 -5.12 -7.43
C CYS A 48 -4.80 -6.22 -8.07
N GLY A 49 -5.04 -7.46 -7.65
CA GLY A 49 -4.38 -8.61 -8.23
C GLY A 49 -4.40 -9.78 -7.28
N GLY A 50 -4.11 -10.98 -7.79
CA GLY A 50 -4.09 -12.18 -6.98
C GLY A 50 -3.06 -12.15 -5.86
N ALA A 51 -3.16 -13.09 -4.94
CA ALA A 51 -2.20 -13.21 -3.86
C ALA A 51 -0.79 -13.46 -4.41
N GLY A 52 0.21 -12.91 -3.75
CA GLY A 52 1.62 -13.17 -4.10
C GLY A 52 2.16 -12.40 -5.29
N VAL A 53 1.40 -11.44 -5.85
CA VAL A 53 1.88 -10.67 -7.01
C VAL A 53 2.71 -9.42 -6.61
N GLY A 54 2.91 -9.18 -5.32
CA GLY A 54 3.82 -8.12 -4.86
C GLY A 54 3.18 -6.77 -4.57
N LYS A 55 1.87 -6.72 -4.37
CA LYS A 55 1.15 -5.47 -4.10
C LYS A 55 1.66 -4.75 -2.86
N THR A 56 1.68 -5.44 -1.74
CA THR A 56 2.08 -4.84 -0.45
C THR A 56 3.56 -4.48 -0.43
N PRO A 57 4.48 -5.36 -0.85
CA PRO A 57 5.90 -4.97 -0.93
C PRO A 57 6.16 -3.75 -1.80
N VAL A 58 5.45 -3.61 -2.93
CA VAL A 58 5.61 -2.45 -3.80
C VAL A 58 5.10 -1.18 -3.12
N ALA A 59 3.97 -1.25 -2.42
CA ALA A 59 3.44 -0.11 -1.68
C ALA A 59 4.46 0.38 -0.64
N LYS A 60 5.04 -0.55 0.12
CA LYS A 60 6.07 -0.21 1.10
C LYS A 60 7.31 0.37 0.45
N ALA A 61 7.78 -0.24 -0.64
CA ALA A 61 8.95 0.24 -1.37
C ALA A 61 8.75 1.65 -1.91
N LEU A 62 7.55 1.93 -2.43
CA LEU A 62 7.22 3.25 -2.93
C LEU A 62 7.30 4.29 -1.81
N CYS A 63 6.70 4.01 -0.66
CA CYS A 63 6.74 4.91 0.48
C CYS A 63 8.16 5.15 0.98
N GLU A 64 8.95 4.08 1.08
CA GLU A 64 10.34 4.17 1.53
C GLU A 64 11.19 4.99 0.55
N GLN A 65 11.04 4.72 -0.74
CA GLN A 65 11.81 5.43 -1.76
C GLN A 65 11.51 6.92 -1.77
N MET A 66 10.26 7.29 -1.55
CA MET A 66 9.83 8.67 -1.58
C MET A 66 9.95 9.38 -0.23
N GLY A 67 10.38 8.66 0.81
CA GLY A 67 10.57 9.23 2.14
C GLY A 67 9.27 9.59 2.85
N TYR A 68 8.20 8.86 2.59
CA TYR A 68 6.93 9.05 3.30
C TYR A 68 6.88 8.19 4.54
N ASP A 69 6.31 8.73 5.61
CA ASP A 69 5.98 7.92 6.77
C ASP A 69 4.77 7.05 6.42
N TRP A 70 4.75 5.81 6.87
CA TRP A 70 3.62 4.93 6.57
C TRP A 70 3.30 3.99 7.71
N ILE A 71 2.03 3.59 7.77
CA ILE A 71 1.59 2.48 8.62
C ILE A 71 0.82 1.50 7.75
N ILE A 72 0.71 0.26 8.22
CA ILE A 72 -0.07 -0.75 7.54
C ILE A 72 -1.21 -1.21 8.45
N LEU A 73 -2.40 -1.27 7.90
CA LEU A 73 -3.60 -1.81 8.54
C LEU A 73 -4.10 -2.93 7.67
N ASN A 74 -4.80 -3.89 8.25
CA ASN A 74 -5.22 -5.08 7.53
C ASN A 74 -6.72 -5.33 7.70
N GLY A 75 -7.45 -5.40 6.59
CA GLY A 75 -8.90 -5.61 6.60
C GLY A 75 -9.32 -6.95 7.17
N SER A 76 -8.47 -7.98 7.07
CA SER A 76 -8.81 -9.31 7.58
C SER A 76 -8.62 -9.44 9.09
N SER A 77 -7.80 -8.59 9.71
CA SER A 77 -7.50 -8.68 11.14
C SER A 77 -8.00 -7.50 11.97
N GLU A 78 -8.30 -6.37 11.35
CA GLU A 78 -8.69 -5.16 12.04
C GLU A 78 -10.08 -4.69 11.60
N GLY A 79 -11.10 -5.52 11.85
CA GLY A 79 -12.45 -5.30 11.33
C GLY A 79 -13.27 -4.21 12.01
N ASP A 80 -12.84 -3.69 13.15
CA ASP A 80 -13.59 -2.65 13.87
C ASP A 80 -13.26 -1.26 13.31
N ILE A 81 -14.27 -0.60 12.75
CA ILE A 81 -14.11 0.71 12.10
C ILE A 81 -13.67 1.78 13.10
N ASP A 82 -14.18 1.75 14.32
CA ASP A 82 -13.77 2.73 15.33
C ASP A 82 -12.29 2.58 15.71
N THR A 83 -11.82 1.36 15.82
CA THR A 83 -10.41 1.07 16.07
C THR A 83 -9.54 1.55 14.92
N LEU A 84 -9.98 1.30 13.68
CA LEU A 84 -9.27 1.77 12.49
C LEU A 84 -9.20 3.30 12.45
N ARG A 85 -10.32 3.96 12.71
CA ARG A 85 -10.37 5.42 12.74
C ARG A 85 -9.40 5.97 13.78
N ASN A 86 -9.34 5.39 14.96
CA ASN A 86 -8.44 5.84 16.03
C ASN A 86 -6.98 5.67 15.62
N LYS A 87 -6.63 4.56 15.01
CA LYS A 87 -5.26 4.33 14.53
C LYS A 87 -4.86 5.34 13.46
N ILE A 88 -5.75 5.61 12.52
CA ILE A 88 -5.50 6.59 11.46
C ILE A 88 -5.38 7.99 12.05
N THR A 89 -6.27 8.36 12.96
CA THR A 89 -6.24 9.67 13.63
C THR A 89 -4.91 9.87 14.35
N ASN A 90 -4.48 8.88 15.12
CA ASN A 90 -3.23 8.97 15.86
C ASN A 90 -2.04 9.13 14.90
N PHE A 91 -2.02 8.35 13.83
CA PHE A 91 -0.96 8.44 12.83
C PHE A 91 -0.95 9.81 12.13
N ALA A 92 -2.13 10.28 11.72
CA ALA A 92 -2.27 11.55 11.02
C ALA A 92 -1.91 12.75 11.89
N SER A 93 -2.06 12.63 13.21
CA SER A 93 -1.79 13.70 14.17
C SER A 93 -0.32 13.83 14.55
N THR A 94 0.50 12.82 14.27
CA THR A 94 1.92 12.85 14.61
C THR A 94 2.67 13.72 13.60
N VAL A 95 3.82 14.26 14.04
CA VAL A 95 4.69 15.01 13.14
C VAL A 95 5.40 14.04 12.21
N SER A 96 5.46 14.37 10.91
CA SER A 96 6.19 13.56 9.95
C SER A 96 7.69 13.69 10.18
N PHE A 97 8.38 12.55 10.26
CA PHE A 97 9.83 12.56 10.42
C PHE A 97 10.54 13.10 9.18
N SER A 98 10.04 12.78 8.01
CA SER A 98 10.65 13.20 6.75
C SER A 98 10.16 14.57 6.28
N GLY A 99 8.96 14.97 6.71
CA GLY A 99 8.30 16.16 6.18
C GLY A 99 7.67 15.99 4.81
N ASN A 100 7.77 14.81 4.21
CA ASN A 100 7.25 14.58 2.84
C ASN A 100 5.76 14.21 2.83
N GLY A 101 5.29 13.55 3.87
CA GLY A 101 3.89 13.17 3.98
C GLY A 101 3.70 11.81 4.61
N LYS A 102 2.44 11.39 4.67
CA LYS A 102 2.05 10.15 5.33
C LYS A 102 1.17 9.31 4.43
N VAL A 103 1.34 7.98 4.52
CA VAL A 103 0.54 7.02 3.77
C VAL A 103 0.01 5.95 4.72
N VAL A 104 -1.28 5.66 4.60
CA VAL A 104 -1.91 4.51 5.25
C VAL A 104 -2.03 3.41 4.20
N ILE A 105 -1.31 2.31 4.41
CA ILE A 105 -1.45 1.13 3.56
C ILE A 105 -2.53 0.26 4.19
N TYR A 106 -3.67 0.13 3.51
CA TYR A 106 -4.78 -0.69 3.99
C TYR A 106 -4.83 -1.97 3.18
N ASP A 107 -4.31 -3.02 3.77
CA ASP A 107 -4.15 -4.31 3.11
C ASP A 107 -5.43 -5.13 3.17
N GLU A 108 -5.70 -5.87 2.11
CA GLU A 108 -6.85 -6.78 2.05
C GLU A 108 -8.20 -6.07 2.29
N ALA A 109 -8.41 -4.94 1.60
CA ALA A 109 -9.65 -4.15 1.76
C ALA A 109 -10.91 -4.93 1.35
N ASP A 110 -10.77 -5.92 0.49
CA ASP A 110 -11.89 -6.76 0.03
C ASP A 110 -12.39 -7.76 1.08
N TYR A 111 -11.71 -7.86 2.23
CA TYR A 111 -12.25 -8.61 3.38
C TYR A 111 -13.38 -7.86 4.06
N LEU A 112 -13.45 -6.54 3.92
CA LEU A 112 -14.57 -5.78 4.48
C LEU A 112 -15.83 -5.98 3.64
N THR A 113 -16.97 -6.02 4.31
CA THR A 113 -18.25 -6.12 3.58
C THR A 113 -18.54 -4.83 2.81
N ALA A 114 -19.42 -4.94 1.81
CA ALA A 114 -19.86 -3.76 1.06
C ALA A 114 -20.53 -2.72 1.94
N VAL A 115 -21.12 -3.14 3.06
CA VAL A 115 -21.77 -2.23 4.03
C VAL A 115 -20.72 -1.44 4.82
N THR A 116 -19.58 -2.05 5.11
CA THR A 116 -18.52 -1.42 5.91
C THR A 116 -17.58 -0.58 5.07
N GLN A 117 -17.36 -0.93 3.81
CA GLN A 117 -16.43 -0.23 2.93
C GLN A 117 -16.67 1.28 2.79
N PRO A 118 -17.90 1.80 2.85
CA PRO A 118 -18.10 3.26 2.80
C PRO A 118 -17.33 4.03 3.85
N ALA A 119 -17.01 3.40 4.99
CA ALA A 119 -16.18 4.04 6.00
C ALA A 119 -14.77 4.33 5.47
N LEU A 120 -14.22 3.47 4.63
CA LEU A 120 -12.91 3.71 4.00
C LEU A 120 -12.95 4.94 3.11
N ARG A 121 -14.02 5.10 2.35
CA ARG A 121 -14.22 6.31 1.54
C ARG A 121 -14.23 7.56 2.43
N ASN A 122 -14.94 7.49 3.55
CA ASN A 122 -15.00 8.61 4.49
C ASN A 122 -13.63 8.94 5.07
N PHE A 123 -12.81 7.94 5.33
CA PHE A 123 -11.43 8.15 5.81
C PHE A 123 -10.60 8.90 4.76
N ILE A 124 -10.74 8.54 3.50
CA ILE A 124 -10.03 9.24 2.42
C ILE A 124 -10.35 10.74 2.47
N GLU A 125 -11.63 11.08 2.60
CA GLU A 125 -12.07 12.47 2.62
C GLU A 125 -11.67 13.19 3.92
N GLU A 126 -11.86 12.53 5.06
CA GLU A 126 -11.58 13.11 6.38
C GLU A 126 -10.10 13.42 6.56
N PHE A 127 -9.22 12.53 6.10
CA PHE A 127 -7.79 12.66 6.31
C PHE A 127 -7.02 13.14 5.08
N SER A 128 -7.71 13.65 4.06
CA SER A 128 -7.11 14.00 2.77
C SER A 128 -5.98 15.04 2.86
N LYS A 129 -6.00 15.90 3.87
CA LYS A 129 -4.97 16.93 4.04
C LYS A 129 -3.67 16.35 4.59
N ASN A 130 -3.76 15.27 5.36
CA ASN A 130 -2.63 14.74 6.11
C ASN A 130 -2.13 13.40 5.58
N CYS A 131 -2.99 12.63 4.93
CA CYS A 131 -2.66 11.27 4.52
C CYS A 131 -3.11 10.96 3.11
N ARG A 132 -2.39 10.02 2.50
CA ARG A 132 -2.84 9.30 1.31
C ARG A 132 -3.08 7.85 1.68
N PHE A 133 -3.88 7.17 0.90
CA PHE A 133 -4.27 5.79 1.17
C PHE A 133 -3.86 4.90 0.01
N ILE A 134 -3.26 3.76 0.34
CA ILE A 134 -2.97 2.71 -0.62
C ILE A 134 -3.72 1.48 -0.16
N PHE A 135 -4.76 1.11 -0.91
CA PHE A 135 -5.55 -0.09 -0.62
C PHE A 135 -5.04 -1.23 -1.48
N THR A 136 -5.02 -2.43 -0.94
CA THR A 136 -4.77 -3.63 -1.73
C THR A 136 -5.99 -4.53 -1.69
N CYS A 137 -6.22 -5.29 -2.75
CA CYS A 137 -7.29 -6.29 -2.81
C CYS A 137 -6.92 -7.40 -3.78
N ASN A 138 -7.47 -8.58 -3.54
CA ASN A 138 -7.34 -9.70 -4.47
C ASN A 138 -8.46 -9.68 -5.52
N TYR A 139 -9.63 -9.20 -5.14
CA TYR A 139 -10.81 -9.23 -5.99
C TYR A 139 -11.38 -7.82 -6.16
N LYS A 140 -11.05 -7.21 -7.29
CA LYS A 140 -11.47 -5.84 -7.62
C LYS A 140 -12.99 -5.67 -7.55
N ASN A 141 -13.75 -6.70 -7.95
CA ASN A 141 -15.19 -6.66 -7.96
C ASN A 141 -15.84 -6.66 -6.57
N LYS A 142 -15.07 -6.95 -5.53
CA LYS A 142 -15.52 -6.86 -4.14
C LYS A 142 -15.35 -5.47 -3.53
N ILE A 143 -14.70 -4.58 -4.25
CA ILE A 143 -14.49 -3.20 -3.80
C ILE A 143 -15.63 -2.33 -4.37
N ILE A 144 -16.25 -1.51 -3.51
CA ILE A 144 -17.38 -0.68 -3.93
C ILE A 144 -16.94 0.39 -4.95
N PRO A 145 -17.84 0.80 -5.85
CA PRO A 145 -17.52 1.83 -6.86
C PRO A 145 -17.03 3.14 -6.26
N ALA A 146 -17.51 3.50 -5.07
CA ALA A 146 -17.10 4.74 -4.42
C ALA A 146 -15.60 4.76 -4.11
N LEU A 147 -14.98 3.62 -3.81
CA LEU A 147 -13.54 3.53 -3.61
C LEU A 147 -12.80 3.57 -4.94
N HIS A 148 -13.33 2.89 -5.97
CA HIS A 148 -12.75 2.94 -7.31
C HIS A 148 -12.66 4.37 -7.83
N SER A 149 -13.68 5.17 -7.59
CA SER A 149 -13.73 6.54 -8.10
C SER A 149 -12.79 7.49 -7.37
N ARG A 150 -12.39 7.17 -6.15
CA ARG A 150 -11.52 8.03 -5.34
C ARG A 150 -10.05 7.64 -5.39
N CYS A 151 -9.73 6.54 -6.06
CA CYS A 151 -8.37 6.02 -6.13
C CYS A 151 -7.95 5.83 -7.58
N SER A 152 -6.65 5.90 -7.81
CA SER A 152 -6.07 5.41 -9.05
C SER A 152 -5.96 3.89 -8.96
N VAL A 153 -6.67 3.19 -9.81
CA VAL A 153 -6.73 1.72 -9.80
C VAL A 153 -5.55 1.19 -10.63
N ILE A 154 -4.76 0.33 -10.01
CA ILE A 154 -3.61 -0.31 -10.68
C ILE A 154 -3.80 -1.82 -10.59
N GLU A 155 -3.86 -2.47 -11.74
CA GLU A 155 -4.03 -3.91 -11.80
C GLU A 155 -2.68 -4.60 -11.98
N PHE A 156 -2.37 -5.51 -11.05
CA PHE A 156 -1.16 -6.32 -11.10
C PHE A 156 -1.43 -7.56 -11.94
N THR A 157 -1.48 -7.36 -13.25
CA THR A 157 -1.64 -8.45 -14.20
C THR A 157 -0.28 -8.77 -14.82
N ILE A 158 0.02 -10.06 -14.94
CA ILE A 158 1.28 -10.52 -15.52
C ILE A 158 1.05 -10.77 -17.00
N PRO A 159 1.70 -10.00 -17.91
CA PRO A 159 1.62 -10.29 -19.34
C PRO A 159 2.13 -11.68 -19.66
N LYS A 160 1.56 -12.34 -20.69
CA LYS A 160 1.93 -13.71 -21.04
C LYS A 160 3.41 -13.86 -21.34
N GLU A 161 3.99 -12.90 -22.03
CA GLU A 161 5.41 -12.93 -22.40
C GLU A 161 6.36 -12.78 -21.21
N GLU A 162 5.88 -12.28 -20.10
CA GLU A 162 6.67 -12.11 -18.87
C GLU A 162 6.39 -13.18 -17.82
N SER A 163 5.29 -13.94 -17.98
CA SER A 163 4.83 -14.91 -16.99
C SER A 163 5.89 -15.93 -16.56
N PRO A 164 6.65 -16.55 -17.48
CA PRO A 164 7.64 -17.55 -17.05
C PRO A 164 8.71 -16.98 -16.12
N ALA A 165 9.20 -15.79 -16.42
CA ALA A 165 10.22 -15.14 -15.59
C ALA A 165 9.68 -14.73 -14.23
N LEU A 166 8.46 -14.16 -14.19
CA LEU A 166 7.84 -13.72 -12.95
C LEU A 166 7.40 -14.91 -12.10
N ALA A 167 6.85 -15.96 -12.74
CA ALA A 167 6.42 -17.16 -12.02
C ALA A 167 7.58 -17.86 -11.33
N GLY A 168 8.77 -17.83 -11.90
CA GLY A 168 9.94 -18.44 -11.30
C GLY A 168 10.43 -17.73 -10.02
N ASN A 169 9.91 -16.54 -9.73
CA ASN A 169 10.30 -15.73 -8.58
C ASN A 169 9.23 -15.68 -7.48
N PHE A 170 8.13 -16.36 -7.68
CA PHE A 170 7.07 -16.47 -6.69
C PHE A 170 7.08 -17.84 -6.04
#